data_328604c4632c866d8ffca7ae6107988c
#
_entry.id   328604c4632c866d8ffca7ae6107988c
#
_cell.length_a   1.000
_cell.length_b   1.000
_cell.length_c   1.000
_cell.angle_alpha   90.00
_cell.angle_beta   90.00
_cell.angle_gamma   90.00
#
_symmetry.space_group_name_H-M   'P 1'
#
loop_
_entity.id
_entity.type
_entity.pdbx_description
1 polymer ?
#
loop_
_entity_poly.entity_id
_entity_poly.type
_entity_poly.pdbx_seq_one_letter_code
_entity_poly.pdbx_strand_id
1 'polypeptide(L)'
;MYQPILTLSSGTELKGGSPGSAVKSLTLHTAVNAGQEFTIGSAFSDYIEAEIWADPGGSLQITAGDALTYYRQDDAGSRTKVGVFYAEKPTRTKRNSYKVTAYDTMSKLDADFSGWLHANQAQFPKTIWQLVQLACQRAGVTLASSSLPINGSYSVQAFYADDLTCRQIISWAAEAAGCYAHM
;
A
#
# COMPACT_ATOMS: atom_id res chain seq x y z
N MET A 1 10.71 4.34 -24.55
CA MET A 1 11.19 3.87 -23.21
C MET A 1 10.44 4.67 -22.15
N TYR A 2 10.11 4.10 -20.98
CA TYR A 2 9.41 4.88 -19.93
C TYR A 2 10.42 5.44 -18.93
N GLN A 3 10.27 6.72 -18.60
CA GLN A 3 11.02 7.40 -17.56
C GLN A 3 10.24 7.30 -16.22
N PRO A 4 10.82 6.74 -15.14
CA PRO A 4 10.18 6.77 -13.83
C PRO A 4 10.29 8.17 -13.21
N ILE A 5 9.20 8.63 -12.59
CA ILE A 5 9.15 9.87 -11.82
C ILE A 5 8.51 9.56 -10.47
N LEU A 6 9.20 9.92 -9.40
CA LEU A 6 8.67 9.92 -8.04
C LEU A 6 8.40 11.36 -7.62
N THR A 7 7.15 11.68 -7.30
CA THR A 7 6.77 12.98 -6.78
C THR A 7 6.53 12.85 -5.28
N LEU A 8 7.25 13.64 -4.49
CA LEU A 8 7.12 13.71 -3.05
C LEU A 8 5.90 14.56 -2.66
N SER A 9 5.43 14.43 -1.42
CA SER A 9 4.35 15.26 -0.86
C SER A 9 4.67 16.78 -0.89
N SER A 10 5.95 17.14 -0.89
CA SER A 10 6.43 18.53 -1.08
C SER A 10 6.25 19.07 -2.49
N GLY A 11 5.87 18.24 -3.47
CA GLY A 11 5.84 18.56 -4.88
C GLY A 11 7.18 18.38 -5.61
N THR A 12 8.26 18.01 -4.90
CA THR A 12 9.57 17.74 -5.51
C THR A 12 9.50 16.49 -6.38
N GLU A 13 10.00 16.58 -7.62
CA GLU A 13 10.07 15.45 -8.54
C GLU A 13 11.49 14.88 -8.61
N LEU A 14 11.60 13.58 -8.39
CA LEU A 14 12.81 12.79 -8.59
C LEU A 14 12.64 11.99 -9.89
N LYS A 15 13.44 12.32 -10.90
CA LYS A 15 13.34 11.71 -12.24
C LYS A 15 14.44 10.66 -12.44
N GLY A 16 14.13 9.62 -13.22
CA GLY A 16 15.06 8.58 -13.65
C GLY A 16 15.29 8.56 -15.15
N GLY A 17 15.98 7.55 -15.64
CA GLY A 17 16.10 7.25 -17.08
C GLY A 17 17.18 8.00 -17.84
N SER A 18 17.92 8.93 -17.24
CA SER A 18 19.03 9.64 -17.88
C SER A 18 20.29 9.63 -17.01
N PRO A 19 21.49 9.75 -17.59
CA PRO A 19 22.70 9.95 -16.80
C PRO A 19 22.58 11.20 -15.90
N GLY A 20 22.98 11.08 -14.64
CA GLY A 20 22.85 12.15 -13.66
C GLY A 20 21.48 12.26 -12.96
N SER A 21 20.49 11.43 -13.33
CA SER A 21 19.18 11.41 -12.71
C SER A 21 19.22 11.05 -11.22
N ALA A 22 18.29 11.64 -10.43
CA ALA A 22 18.14 11.34 -9.01
C ALA A 22 17.70 9.89 -8.77
N VAL A 23 16.80 9.34 -9.59
CA VAL A 23 16.40 7.93 -9.52
C VAL A 23 17.30 7.11 -10.44
N LYS A 24 18.13 6.25 -9.86
CA LYS A 24 19.07 5.36 -10.56
C LYS A 24 18.39 4.11 -11.09
N SER A 25 17.54 3.53 -10.27
CA SER A 25 16.71 2.40 -10.62
C SER A 25 15.38 2.50 -9.87
N LEU A 26 14.33 1.96 -10.45
CA LEU A 26 13.04 1.79 -9.82
C LEU A 26 12.42 0.49 -10.33
N THR A 27 12.07 -0.38 -9.40
CA THR A 27 11.35 -1.62 -9.65
C THR A 27 10.00 -1.58 -8.95
N LEU A 28 8.94 -1.85 -9.68
CA LEU A 28 7.61 -2.06 -9.14
C LEU A 28 7.39 -3.57 -8.96
N HIS A 29 7.05 -3.96 -7.75
CA HIS A 29 6.65 -5.31 -7.41
C HIS A 29 5.15 -5.33 -7.21
N THR A 30 4.44 -6.06 -8.05
CA THR A 30 3.00 -6.30 -7.93
C THR A 30 2.78 -7.74 -7.50
N ALA A 31 1.98 -7.94 -6.46
CA ALA A 31 1.71 -9.26 -5.93
C ALA A 31 0.21 -9.45 -5.74
N VAL A 32 -0.32 -10.54 -6.29
CA VAL A 32 -1.68 -11.01 -6.01
C VAL A 32 -1.67 -12.01 -4.85
N ASN A 33 -0.51 -12.63 -4.59
CA ASN A 33 -0.32 -13.61 -3.53
C ASN A 33 1.16 -13.66 -3.09
N ALA A 34 1.43 -14.27 -1.92
CA ALA A 34 2.79 -14.42 -1.38
C ALA A 34 3.57 -15.60 -1.98
N GLY A 35 2.97 -16.43 -2.82
CA GLY A 35 3.55 -17.67 -3.33
C GLY A 35 3.35 -17.85 -4.82
N GLN A 36 3.72 -19.05 -5.32
CA GLN A 36 3.53 -19.42 -6.71
C GLN A 36 2.07 -19.81 -7.04
N GLU A 37 1.27 -20.13 -6.02
CA GLU A 37 -0.13 -20.52 -6.17
C GLU A 37 -1.05 -19.35 -5.84
N PHE A 38 -2.10 -19.18 -6.65
CA PHE A 38 -3.14 -18.19 -6.41
C PHE A 38 -3.91 -18.55 -5.13
N THR A 39 -3.93 -17.64 -4.16
CA THR A 39 -4.64 -17.83 -2.88
C THR A 39 -5.82 -16.88 -2.80
N ILE A 40 -7.05 -17.44 -2.73
CA ILE A 40 -8.26 -16.69 -2.43
C ILE A 40 -8.11 -16.05 -1.04
N GLY A 41 -8.60 -14.82 -0.88
CA GLY A 41 -8.48 -14.07 0.37
C GLY A 41 -7.17 -13.31 0.53
N SER A 42 -6.28 -13.34 -0.47
CA SER A 42 -5.03 -12.59 -0.38
C SER A 42 -5.26 -11.07 -0.37
N ALA A 43 -4.47 -10.38 0.47
CA ALA A 43 -4.48 -8.92 0.63
C ALA A 43 -3.03 -8.42 0.77
N PHE A 44 -2.28 -8.50 -0.35
CA PHE A 44 -0.86 -8.12 -0.40
C PHE A 44 -0.70 -6.67 -0.85
N SER A 45 0.35 -6.03 -0.32
CA SER A 45 0.76 -4.70 -0.77
C SER A 45 1.63 -4.81 -2.01
N ASP A 46 1.31 -4.02 -3.01
CA ASP A 46 2.29 -3.67 -4.02
C ASP A 46 3.37 -2.78 -3.40
N TYR A 47 4.60 -2.87 -3.89
CA TYR A 47 5.66 -2.02 -3.41
C TYR A 47 6.63 -1.63 -4.50
N ILE A 48 7.32 -0.52 -4.29
CA ILE A 48 8.41 -0.07 -5.14
C ILE A 48 9.73 -0.15 -4.38
N GLU A 49 10.77 -0.56 -5.08
CA GLU A 49 12.16 -0.39 -4.65
C GLU A 49 12.85 0.60 -5.59
N ALA A 50 13.45 1.63 -5.01
CA ALA A 50 14.17 2.64 -5.77
C ALA A 50 15.58 2.85 -5.18
N GLU A 51 16.58 2.97 -6.06
CA GLU A 51 17.87 3.53 -5.70
C GLU A 51 17.89 5.02 -6.08
N ILE A 52 18.05 5.87 -5.07
CA ILE A 52 18.00 7.32 -5.22
C ILE A 52 19.37 7.91 -4.88
N TRP A 53 19.83 8.82 -5.72
CA TRP A 53 21.04 9.59 -5.49
C TRP A 53 20.70 10.98 -4.98
N ALA A 54 21.26 11.33 -3.83
CA ALA A 54 21.21 12.70 -3.30
C ALA A 54 22.47 13.46 -3.72
N ASP A 55 22.33 14.72 -4.04
CA ASP A 55 23.46 15.58 -4.39
C ASP A 55 24.51 15.63 -3.26
N PRO A 56 25.80 15.78 -3.59
CA PRO A 56 26.84 15.94 -2.60
C PRO A 56 26.56 17.15 -1.68
N GLY A 57 26.38 16.88 -0.38
CA GLY A 57 26.01 17.90 0.60
C GLY A 57 24.51 18.10 0.78
N GLY A 58 23.65 17.50 -0.07
CA GLY A 58 22.21 17.44 0.10
C GLY A 58 21.78 16.27 0.99
N SER A 59 20.71 16.44 1.75
CA SER A 59 20.02 15.35 2.43
C SER A 59 18.95 14.76 1.53
N LEU A 60 18.72 13.44 1.63
CA LEU A 60 17.55 12.83 1.02
C LEU A 60 16.29 13.42 1.67
N GLN A 61 15.39 13.95 0.87
CA GLN A 61 14.15 14.59 1.32
C GLN A 61 13.01 13.56 1.55
N ILE A 62 13.34 12.28 1.75
CA ILE A 62 12.37 11.19 1.99
C ILE A 62 12.58 10.67 3.40
N THR A 63 11.51 10.60 4.16
CA THR A 63 11.45 10.02 5.50
C THR A 63 10.43 8.89 5.56
N ALA A 64 10.45 8.11 6.64
CA ALA A 64 9.46 7.05 6.84
C ALA A 64 8.06 7.63 6.92
N GLY A 65 7.11 7.04 6.19
CA GLY A 65 5.72 7.47 6.10
C GLY A 65 5.43 8.48 5.00
N ASP A 66 6.45 9.03 4.33
CA ASP A 66 6.23 9.97 3.23
C ASP A 66 5.51 9.30 2.06
N ALA A 67 4.51 10.01 1.52
CA ALA A 67 3.81 9.58 0.33
C ALA A 67 4.63 9.92 -0.93
N LEU A 68 4.90 8.88 -1.72
CA LEU A 68 5.58 8.95 -3.00
C LEU A 68 4.58 8.62 -4.11
N THR A 69 4.25 9.57 -4.97
CA THR A 69 3.44 9.29 -6.15
C THR A 69 4.35 8.86 -7.30
N TYR A 70 4.16 7.63 -7.77
CA TYR A 70 4.90 7.10 -8.91
C TYR A 70 4.17 7.34 -10.21
N TYR A 71 4.88 7.93 -11.17
CA TYR A 71 4.45 8.12 -12.56
C TYR A 71 5.41 7.44 -13.52
N ARG A 72 4.86 6.95 -14.62
CA ARG A 72 5.62 6.60 -15.83
C ARG A 72 5.41 7.69 -16.86
N GLN A 73 6.48 8.25 -17.39
CA GLN A 73 6.44 9.22 -18.48
C GLN A 73 6.97 8.54 -19.75
N ASP A 74 6.21 8.65 -20.84
CA ASP A 74 6.63 8.14 -22.15
C ASP A 74 7.57 9.12 -22.88
N ASP A 75 8.07 8.71 -24.04
CA ASP A 75 8.96 9.52 -24.87
C ASP A 75 8.26 10.78 -25.46
N ALA A 76 6.94 10.81 -25.50
CA ALA A 76 6.12 11.96 -25.89
C ALA A 76 5.86 12.95 -24.73
N GLY A 77 6.32 12.62 -23.51
CA GLY A 77 6.14 13.44 -22.32
C GLY A 77 4.82 13.21 -21.60
N SER A 78 3.98 12.28 -22.07
CA SER A 78 2.72 11.93 -21.40
C SER A 78 2.97 11.15 -20.12
N ARG A 79 2.26 11.47 -19.05
CA ARG A 79 2.44 10.86 -17.73
C ARG A 79 1.25 10.00 -17.35
N THR A 80 1.54 8.77 -16.97
CA THR A 80 0.56 7.84 -16.40
C THR A 80 0.87 7.65 -14.92
N LYS A 81 -0.08 7.96 -14.04
CA LYS A 81 0.02 7.67 -12.60
C LYS A 81 -0.07 6.15 -12.41
N VAL A 82 0.92 5.59 -11.73
CA VAL A 82 0.97 4.16 -11.39
C VAL A 82 0.33 3.92 -10.03
N GLY A 83 0.69 4.74 -9.02
CA GLY A 83 0.16 4.59 -7.67
C GLY A 83 0.74 5.60 -6.69
N VAL A 84 0.29 5.50 -5.44
CA VAL A 84 0.84 6.22 -4.29
C VAL A 84 1.39 5.18 -3.33
N PHE A 85 2.66 5.35 -2.95
CA PHE A 85 3.39 4.43 -2.09
C PHE A 85 3.90 5.20 -0.87
N TYR A 86 3.91 4.56 0.29
CA TYR A 86 4.36 5.12 1.56
C TYR A 86 5.74 4.57 1.90
N ALA A 87 6.72 5.45 2.02
CA ALA A 87 8.11 5.09 2.19
C ALA A 87 8.37 4.47 3.57
N GLU A 88 9.17 3.40 3.60
CA GLU A 88 9.88 3.01 4.80
C GLU A 88 11.07 3.95 5.05
N LYS A 89 11.74 3.78 6.18
CA LYS A 89 12.96 4.53 6.48
C LYS A 89 14.03 4.24 5.42
N PRO A 90 14.47 5.23 4.62
CA PRO A 90 15.50 5.02 3.62
C PRO A 90 16.80 4.49 4.21
N THR A 91 17.42 3.55 3.53
CA THR A 91 18.71 2.97 3.93
C THR A 91 19.82 3.52 3.05
N ARG A 92 20.85 4.11 3.68
CA ARG A 92 22.02 4.60 2.95
C ARG A 92 22.87 3.43 2.50
N THR A 93 23.13 3.31 1.19
CA THR A 93 23.93 2.23 0.59
C THR A 93 25.35 2.68 0.27
N LYS A 94 25.53 3.94 -0.16
CA LYS A 94 26.82 4.57 -0.48
C LYS A 94 26.79 6.04 -0.04
N ARG A 95 27.91 6.77 -0.24
CA ARG A 95 28.05 8.17 0.21
C ARG A 95 26.85 9.05 -0.14
N ASN A 96 26.29 8.90 -1.35
CA ASN A 96 25.17 9.70 -1.85
C ASN A 96 24.04 8.83 -2.42
N SER A 97 24.04 7.52 -2.16
CA SER A 97 22.99 6.60 -2.63
C SER A 97 22.16 6.07 -1.47
N TYR A 98 20.86 6.00 -1.68
CA TYR A 98 19.88 5.50 -0.73
C TYR A 98 18.98 4.48 -1.42
N LYS A 99 18.73 3.35 -0.74
CA LYS A 99 17.65 2.44 -1.09
C LYS A 99 16.38 2.92 -0.39
N VAL A 100 15.32 3.10 -1.17
CA VAL A 100 13.98 3.44 -0.70
C VAL A 100 13.04 2.31 -1.07
N THR A 101 12.39 1.72 -0.07
CA THR A 101 11.27 0.80 -0.26
C THR A 101 10.01 1.54 0.14
N ALA A 102 8.95 1.46 -0.66
CA ALA A 102 7.68 2.08 -0.33
C ALA A 102 6.52 1.17 -0.75
N TYR A 103 5.53 1.03 0.11
CA TYR A 103 4.37 0.16 -0.05
C TYR A 103 3.13 0.97 -0.40
N ASP A 104 2.22 0.36 -1.11
CA ASP A 104 0.93 0.95 -1.43
C ASP A 104 0.05 1.17 -0.18
N THR A 105 -1.17 1.65 -0.37
CA THR A 105 -2.11 1.94 0.70
C THR A 105 -2.52 0.70 1.51
N MET A 106 -2.37 -0.52 0.95
CA MET A 106 -2.63 -1.77 1.66
C MET A 106 -1.78 -1.89 2.93
N SER A 107 -0.57 -1.32 2.97
CA SER A 107 0.30 -1.34 4.15
C SER A 107 -0.32 -0.64 5.37
N LYS A 108 -1.20 0.33 5.18
CA LYS A 108 -1.93 0.99 6.28
C LYS A 108 -2.91 0.07 6.99
N LEU A 109 -3.36 -0.98 6.31
CA LEU A 109 -4.27 -1.98 6.89
C LEU A 109 -3.58 -2.89 7.92
N ASP A 110 -2.27 -2.77 8.13
CA ASP A 110 -1.57 -3.43 9.25
C ASP A 110 -1.89 -2.78 10.61
N ALA A 111 -2.71 -1.72 10.63
CA ALA A 111 -3.24 -1.11 11.83
C ALA A 111 -4.03 -2.13 12.68
N ASP A 112 -3.93 -1.99 14.02
CA ASP A 112 -4.65 -2.83 14.98
C ASP A 112 -6.18 -2.72 14.83
N PHE A 113 -6.83 -3.88 14.81
CA PHE A 113 -8.29 -4.02 14.86
C PHE A 113 -8.77 -4.63 16.18
N SER A 114 -7.90 -5.36 16.92
CA SER A 114 -8.24 -6.04 18.17
C SER A 114 -8.81 -5.10 19.22
N GLY A 115 -8.18 -3.96 19.43
CA GLY A 115 -8.60 -2.97 20.41
C GLY A 115 -10.03 -2.47 20.16
N TRP A 116 -10.37 -2.24 18.88
CA TRP A 116 -11.76 -1.89 18.52
C TRP A 116 -12.70 -3.06 18.75
N LEU A 117 -12.32 -4.26 18.33
CA LEU A 117 -13.12 -5.47 18.43
C LEU A 117 -13.52 -5.73 19.90
N HIS A 118 -12.57 -5.69 20.82
CA HIS A 118 -12.80 -5.93 22.23
C HIS A 118 -13.72 -4.88 22.87
N ALA A 119 -13.56 -3.62 22.49
CA ALA A 119 -14.38 -2.52 23.03
C ALA A 119 -15.81 -2.47 22.49
N ASN A 120 -16.10 -3.16 21.37
CA ASN A 120 -17.38 -3.01 20.65
C ASN A 120 -18.14 -4.33 20.45
N GLN A 121 -17.93 -5.31 21.29
CA GLN A 121 -18.63 -6.61 21.24
C GLN A 121 -20.16 -6.48 21.19
N ALA A 122 -20.73 -5.51 21.91
CA ALA A 122 -22.17 -5.25 21.95
C ALA A 122 -22.74 -4.70 20.62
N GLN A 123 -21.90 -4.29 19.69
CA GLN A 123 -22.32 -3.81 18.37
C GLN A 123 -22.53 -4.92 17.34
N PHE A 124 -22.21 -6.17 17.68
CA PHE A 124 -22.47 -7.33 16.85
C PHE A 124 -23.94 -7.80 17.01
N PRO A 125 -24.52 -8.48 15.98
CA PRO A 125 -23.86 -8.93 14.76
C PRO A 125 -23.58 -7.79 13.78
N LYS A 126 -22.51 -7.95 12.98
CA LYS A 126 -22.17 -7.06 11.86
C LYS A 126 -22.07 -7.85 10.56
N THR A 127 -22.42 -7.22 9.43
CA THR A 127 -22.19 -7.84 8.15
C THR A 127 -20.70 -7.83 7.77
N ILE A 128 -20.27 -8.76 6.91
CA ILE A 128 -18.92 -8.78 6.38
C ILE A 128 -18.56 -7.40 5.77
N TRP A 129 -19.48 -6.82 5.00
CA TRP A 129 -19.28 -5.50 4.40
C TRP A 129 -19.08 -4.39 5.45
N GLN A 130 -19.85 -4.40 6.54
CA GLN A 130 -19.65 -3.44 7.63
C GLN A 130 -18.28 -3.59 8.30
N LEU A 131 -17.78 -4.83 8.43
CA LEU A 131 -16.43 -5.07 8.97
C LEU A 131 -15.34 -4.54 8.02
N VAL A 132 -15.50 -4.72 6.70
CA VAL A 132 -14.61 -4.13 5.69
C VAL A 132 -14.58 -2.60 5.80
N GLN A 133 -15.76 -1.97 5.87
CA GLN A 133 -15.85 -0.50 6.01
C GLN A 133 -15.16 -0.01 7.27
N LEU A 134 -15.37 -0.68 8.39
CA LEU A 134 -14.74 -0.35 9.68
C LEU A 134 -13.22 -0.52 9.61
N ALA A 135 -12.72 -1.61 9.04
CA ALA A 135 -11.29 -1.85 8.91
C ALA A 135 -10.63 -0.75 8.06
N CYS A 136 -11.22 -0.40 6.92
CA CYS A 136 -10.71 0.67 6.07
C CYS A 136 -10.78 2.04 6.76
N GLN A 137 -11.88 2.35 7.46
CA GLN A 137 -12.02 3.60 8.21
C GLN A 137 -10.94 3.74 9.29
N ARG A 138 -10.67 2.68 10.05
CA ARG A 138 -9.64 2.67 11.10
C ARG A 138 -8.24 2.85 10.53
N ALA A 139 -7.96 2.24 9.40
CA ALA A 139 -6.68 2.35 8.72
C ALA A 139 -6.52 3.67 7.93
N GLY A 140 -7.55 4.51 7.84
CA GLY A 140 -7.54 5.72 7.01
C GLY A 140 -7.45 5.42 5.52
N VAL A 141 -8.08 4.32 5.10
CA VAL A 141 -8.08 3.84 3.70
C VAL A 141 -9.45 4.09 3.08
N THR A 142 -9.48 4.60 1.86
CA THR A 142 -10.71 4.84 1.11
C THR A 142 -11.05 3.61 0.27
N LEU A 143 -12.28 3.11 0.43
CA LEU A 143 -12.80 2.03 -0.40
C LEU A 143 -13.19 2.55 -1.79
N ALA A 144 -12.75 1.86 -2.84
CA ALA A 144 -13.17 2.10 -4.21
C ALA A 144 -14.49 1.40 -4.55
N SER A 145 -14.76 0.25 -3.92
CA SER A 145 -16.00 -0.50 -4.10
C SER A 145 -17.11 -0.03 -3.15
N SER A 146 -18.36 -0.16 -3.57
CA SER A 146 -19.55 0.09 -2.75
C SER A 146 -20.10 -1.17 -2.06
N SER A 147 -19.63 -2.36 -2.47
CA SER A 147 -20.07 -3.67 -1.93
C SER A 147 -19.03 -4.75 -2.24
N LEU A 148 -19.15 -5.89 -1.56
CA LEU A 148 -18.47 -7.12 -1.97
C LEU A 148 -19.23 -7.80 -3.13
N PRO A 149 -18.55 -8.58 -3.99
CA PRO A 149 -19.18 -9.32 -5.08
C PRO A 149 -20.27 -10.29 -4.60
N ILE A 150 -19.97 -11.04 -3.54
CA ILE A 150 -20.90 -11.98 -2.88
C ILE A 150 -20.69 -11.93 -1.38
N ASN A 151 -21.63 -12.49 -0.63
CA ASN A 151 -21.56 -12.69 0.84
C ASN A 151 -21.40 -11.42 1.69
N GLY A 152 -21.40 -10.22 1.12
CA GLY A 152 -21.22 -8.97 1.84
C GLY A 152 -22.26 -8.72 2.94
N SER A 153 -23.49 -9.26 2.77
CA SER A 153 -24.58 -9.17 3.74
C SER A 153 -24.56 -10.29 4.80
N TYR A 154 -23.65 -11.26 4.69
CA TYR A 154 -23.55 -12.34 5.67
C TYR A 154 -23.23 -11.77 7.07
N SER A 155 -23.99 -12.24 8.07
CA SER A 155 -23.92 -11.74 9.44
C SER A 155 -22.86 -12.49 10.26
N VAL A 156 -21.91 -11.76 10.81
CA VAL A 156 -20.84 -12.27 11.67
C VAL A 156 -21.21 -11.96 13.13
N GLN A 157 -21.20 -12.98 13.97
CA GLN A 157 -21.44 -12.85 15.40
C GLN A 157 -20.21 -12.27 16.11
N ALA A 158 -20.41 -11.82 17.35
CA ALA A 158 -19.31 -11.34 18.19
C ALA A 158 -18.24 -12.45 18.34
N PHE A 159 -16.98 -12.08 18.24
CA PHE A 159 -15.83 -12.98 18.39
C PHE A 159 -14.68 -12.26 19.09
N TYR A 160 -13.73 -13.01 19.59
CA TYR A 160 -12.50 -12.49 20.20
C TYR A 160 -11.30 -12.90 19.36
N ALA A 161 -10.39 -11.95 19.14
CA ALA A 161 -9.10 -12.21 18.52
C ALA A 161 -8.10 -11.18 19.04
N ASP A 162 -6.95 -11.65 19.49
CA ASP A 162 -5.79 -10.83 19.83
C ASP A 162 -4.92 -10.69 18.57
N ASP A 163 -4.16 -9.61 18.50
CA ASP A 163 -3.23 -9.30 17.38
C ASP A 163 -3.90 -9.26 15.99
N LEU A 164 -5.20 -8.95 15.95
CA LEU A 164 -5.97 -8.85 14.70
C LEU A 164 -5.72 -7.50 14.03
N THR A 165 -5.30 -7.53 12.77
CA THR A 165 -5.11 -6.33 11.95
C THR A 165 -6.32 -6.04 11.06
N CYS A 166 -6.45 -4.79 10.61
CA CYS A 166 -7.44 -4.43 9.59
C CYS A 166 -7.22 -5.23 8.30
N ARG A 167 -5.96 -5.55 7.94
CA ARG A 167 -5.63 -6.38 6.77
C ARG A 167 -6.22 -7.78 6.88
N GLN A 168 -6.18 -8.40 8.05
CA GLN A 168 -6.77 -9.72 8.25
C GLN A 168 -8.28 -9.72 8.08
N ILE A 169 -8.97 -8.65 8.53
CA ILE A 169 -10.41 -8.48 8.25
C ILE A 169 -10.68 -8.41 6.75
N ILE A 170 -9.87 -7.65 6.00
CA ILE A 170 -10.00 -7.55 4.54
C ILE A 170 -9.72 -8.89 3.87
N SER A 171 -8.70 -9.61 4.33
CA SER A 171 -8.34 -10.95 3.83
C SER A 171 -9.50 -11.95 4.01
N TRP A 172 -10.07 -12.03 5.21
CA TRP A 172 -11.22 -12.91 5.49
C TRP A 172 -12.47 -12.53 4.67
N ALA A 173 -12.70 -11.23 4.51
CA ALA A 173 -13.82 -10.77 3.65
C ALA A 173 -13.60 -11.13 2.18
N ALA A 174 -12.38 -11.01 1.68
CA ALA A 174 -12.01 -11.40 0.32
C ALA A 174 -12.13 -12.93 0.12
N GLU A 175 -11.69 -13.72 1.11
CA GLU A 175 -11.87 -15.17 1.11
C GLU A 175 -13.33 -15.57 1.07
N ALA A 176 -14.16 -14.97 1.93
CA ALA A 176 -15.62 -15.22 1.96
C ALA A 176 -16.32 -14.80 0.65
N ALA A 177 -15.77 -13.82 -0.05
CA ALA A 177 -16.26 -13.33 -1.35
C ALA A 177 -15.65 -14.08 -2.55
N GLY A 178 -14.75 -15.04 -2.33
CA GLY A 178 -14.09 -15.79 -3.41
C GLY A 178 -13.18 -14.93 -4.29
N CYS A 179 -12.58 -13.86 -3.72
CA CYS A 179 -11.77 -12.90 -4.45
C CYS A 179 -10.45 -12.59 -3.71
N TYR A 180 -9.72 -11.61 -4.18
CA TYR A 180 -8.56 -11.01 -3.50
C TYR A 180 -8.77 -9.50 -3.37
N ALA A 181 -8.09 -8.89 -2.40
CA ALA A 181 -8.09 -7.45 -2.22
C ALA A 181 -6.85 -6.84 -2.85
N HIS A 182 -7.04 -5.72 -3.57
CA HIS A 182 -6.00 -4.95 -4.25
C HIS A 182 -6.26 -3.45 -4.08
N MET A 183 -5.21 -2.63 -4.07
CA MET A 183 -5.27 -1.17 -3.94
C MET A 183 -4.84 -0.46 -5.23
#